data_2b470c24e2746c28cabbf0d5ab3f2f27
#
_entry.id   2b470c24e2746c28cabbf0d5ab3f2f27
#
_cell.length_a   1.000
_cell.length_b   1.000
_cell.length_c   1.000
_cell.angle_alpha   90.00
_cell.angle_beta   90.00
_cell.angle_gamma   90.00
#
_symmetry.space_group_name_H-M   'P 1'
#
loop_
_entity.id
_entity.type
_entity.pdbx_description
1 polymer ?
#
loop_
_entity_poly.entity_id
_entity_poly.type
_entity_poly.pdbx_seq_one_letter_code
_entity_poly.pdbx_strand_id
1 'polypeptide(L)'
;SPDSVLMMMVVRVNSLAKGNSGARLELIQLLIDMINSRIAPIVPRIGSLGASGDLAPLSHMTLAMMGESRSQIQANDGTWTTDYSLNILENNGLKPITLQAKEGLSLINGTSQMCSYLCQSIINCEMLIFAADAALATSIEAIKGSYVAFDQRIHDVRPQYGQSVSASRIRGFLTNSETVSYTHLTLPTIYS
;
A
#
# COMPACT_ATOMS: atom_id res chain seq x y z
N SER A 1 -8.22 7.92 1.65
CA SER A 1 -7.49 8.36 2.84
C SER A 1 -6.35 9.31 2.45
N PRO A 2 -5.86 10.16 3.37
CA PRO A 2 -4.69 11.01 3.11
C PRO A 2 -3.46 10.19 2.70
N ASP A 3 -3.22 9.04 3.32
CA ASP A 3 -2.09 8.18 2.99
C ASP A 3 -2.15 7.64 1.55
N SER A 4 -3.35 7.31 1.05
CA SER A 4 -3.51 6.92 -0.36
C SER A 4 -3.16 8.06 -1.32
N VAL A 5 -3.46 9.30 -0.93
CA VAL A 5 -3.13 10.50 -1.73
C VAL A 5 -1.62 10.76 -1.68
N LEU A 6 -0.99 10.66 -0.51
CA LEU A 6 0.46 10.76 -0.40
C LEU A 6 1.16 9.68 -1.24
N MET A 7 0.66 8.44 -1.22
CA MET A 7 1.19 7.37 -2.08
C MET A 7 1.02 7.71 -3.57
N MET A 8 -0.12 8.26 -3.97
CA MET A 8 -0.34 8.74 -5.35
C MET A 8 0.68 9.81 -5.74
N MET A 9 0.99 10.75 -4.84
CA MET A 9 2.01 11.78 -5.05
C MET A 9 3.41 11.16 -5.19
N VAL A 10 3.78 10.19 -4.36
CA VAL A 10 5.05 9.45 -4.46
C VAL A 10 5.19 8.78 -5.83
N VAL A 11 4.16 8.06 -6.26
CA VAL A 11 4.14 7.42 -7.60
C VAL A 11 4.29 8.47 -8.71
N ARG A 12 3.63 9.65 -8.55
CA ARG A 12 3.75 10.73 -9.52
C ARG A 12 5.14 11.33 -9.58
N VAL A 13 5.74 11.60 -8.43
CA VAL A 13 7.14 12.06 -8.34
C VAL A 13 8.08 11.08 -9.03
N ASN A 14 7.95 9.79 -8.74
CA ASN A 14 8.80 8.76 -9.38
C ASN A 14 8.69 8.77 -10.91
N SER A 15 7.49 8.99 -11.46
CA SER A 15 7.29 9.11 -12.91
C SER A 15 7.91 10.39 -13.48
N LEU A 16 7.69 11.53 -12.83
CA LEU A 16 8.17 12.83 -13.30
C LEU A 16 9.69 12.98 -13.19
N ALA A 17 10.30 12.39 -12.15
CA ALA A 17 11.74 12.39 -11.91
C ALA A 17 12.55 11.70 -13.02
N LYS A 18 11.91 10.90 -13.88
CA LYS A 18 12.53 10.36 -15.09
C LYS A 18 12.91 11.43 -16.13
N GLY A 19 12.39 12.65 -16.01
CA GLY A 19 12.70 13.77 -16.88
C GLY A 19 12.04 13.77 -18.27
N ASN A 20 11.24 12.74 -18.58
CA ASN A 20 10.66 12.56 -19.91
C ASN A 20 9.33 13.32 -20.12
N SER A 21 8.75 13.88 -19.05
CA SER A 21 7.44 14.53 -19.10
C SER A 21 7.49 16.03 -19.36
N GLY A 22 8.67 16.65 -19.30
CA GLY A 22 8.84 18.09 -19.50
C GLY A 22 8.29 18.92 -18.34
N ALA A 23 8.27 18.39 -17.13
CA ALA A 23 7.97 19.12 -15.90
C ALA A 23 9.25 19.77 -15.34
N ARG A 24 9.14 21.02 -14.86
CA ARG A 24 10.26 21.71 -14.20
C ARG A 24 10.62 21.06 -12.87
N LEU A 25 11.87 21.25 -12.45
CA LEU A 25 12.37 20.71 -11.18
C LEU A 25 11.59 21.25 -9.98
N GLU A 26 11.26 22.55 -9.99
CA GLU A 26 10.51 23.22 -8.91
C GLU A 26 9.15 22.57 -8.64
N LEU A 27 8.50 22.08 -9.68
CA LEU A 27 7.22 21.40 -9.58
C LEU A 27 7.37 20.03 -8.89
N ILE A 28 8.41 19.29 -9.25
CA ILE A 28 8.73 17.99 -8.64
C ILE A 28 9.15 18.20 -7.19
N GLN A 29 9.96 19.25 -6.94
CA GLN A 29 10.42 19.59 -5.59
C GLN A 29 9.25 19.94 -4.68
N LEU A 30 8.29 20.76 -5.15
CA LEU A 30 7.09 21.07 -4.37
C LEU A 30 6.30 19.81 -3.99
N LEU A 31 6.14 18.85 -4.92
CA LEU A 31 5.50 17.56 -4.60
C LEU A 31 6.27 16.80 -3.51
N ILE A 32 7.59 16.76 -3.58
CA ILE A 32 8.44 16.11 -2.57
C ILE A 32 8.29 16.82 -1.22
N ASP A 33 8.31 18.14 -1.20
CA ASP A 33 8.19 18.93 0.02
C ASP A 33 6.82 18.77 0.68
N MET A 34 5.74 18.73 -0.12
CA MET A 34 4.40 18.41 0.38
C MET A 34 4.33 17.00 0.99
N ILE A 35 4.94 15.99 0.34
CA ILE A 35 5.00 14.62 0.86
C ILE A 35 5.73 14.60 2.20
N ASN A 36 6.91 15.21 2.28
CA ASN A 36 7.74 15.25 3.47
C ASN A 36 7.07 15.99 4.63
N SER A 37 6.31 17.03 4.31
CA SER A 37 5.51 17.79 5.29
C SER A 37 4.16 17.12 5.60
N ARG A 38 3.91 15.91 5.08
CA ARG A 38 2.64 15.20 5.27
C ARG A 38 1.42 16.03 4.85
N ILE A 39 1.54 16.80 3.78
CA ILE A 39 0.46 17.58 3.17
C ILE A 39 -0.20 16.75 2.08
N ALA A 40 -1.43 16.33 2.31
CA ALA A 40 -2.22 15.54 1.39
C ALA A 40 -3.37 16.37 0.79
N PRO A 41 -3.39 16.65 -0.53
CA PRO A 41 -4.55 17.25 -1.19
C PRO A 41 -5.85 16.49 -0.93
N ILE A 42 -6.97 17.20 -0.84
CA ILE A 42 -8.28 16.54 -0.78
C ILE A 42 -8.66 16.08 -2.18
N VAL A 43 -8.66 14.78 -2.38
CA VAL A 43 -9.02 14.12 -3.63
C VAL A 43 -10.28 13.30 -3.44
N PRO A 44 -11.35 13.53 -4.24
CA PRO A 44 -12.55 12.70 -4.20
C PRO A 44 -12.21 11.22 -4.44
N ARG A 45 -12.87 10.34 -3.69
CA ARG A 45 -12.67 8.90 -3.80
C ARG A 45 -13.15 8.33 -5.14
N ILE A 46 -14.17 8.96 -5.71
CA ILE A 46 -14.81 8.57 -6.97
C ILE A 46 -14.58 9.70 -7.96
N GLY A 47 -14.23 9.37 -9.20
CA GLY A 47 -14.03 10.39 -10.26
C GLY A 47 -13.02 10.01 -11.33
N SER A 48 -12.12 9.03 -11.05
CA SER A 48 -11.26 8.50 -12.11
C SER A 48 -12.04 7.55 -13.00
N LEU A 49 -11.95 7.77 -14.32
CA LEU A 49 -12.49 6.86 -15.33
C LEU A 49 -11.47 5.81 -15.77
N GLY A 50 -10.18 6.13 -15.67
CA GLY A 50 -9.07 5.23 -16.00
C GLY A 50 -8.81 5.03 -17.50
N ALA A 51 -9.58 5.64 -18.40
CA ALA A 51 -9.45 5.43 -19.85
C ALA A 51 -8.15 6.01 -20.44
N SER A 52 -7.70 7.16 -19.94
CA SER A 52 -6.42 7.80 -20.31
C SER A 52 -5.56 8.14 -19.09
N GLY A 53 -5.83 7.52 -17.97
CA GLY A 53 -5.21 7.76 -16.68
C GLY A 53 -6.17 8.36 -15.65
N ASP A 54 -5.61 8.78 -14.54
CA ASP A 54 -6.34 9.29 -13.36
C ASP A 54 -6.51 10.82 -13.41
N LEU A 55 -7.08 11.35 -14.50
CA LEU A 55 -7.10 12.79 -14.79
C LEU A 55 -7.72 13.61 -13.65
N ALA A 56 -8.92 13.26 -13.19
CA ALA A 56 -9.62 14.00 -12.15
C ALA A 56 -8.89 13.99 -10.80
N PRO A 57 -8.46 12.85 -10.25
CA PRO A 57 -7.66 12.82 -9.03
C PRO A 57 -6.37 13.62 -9.10
N LEU A 58 -5.64 13.50 -10.20
CA LEU A 58 -4.40 14.25 -10.40
C LEU A 58 -4.64 15.73 -10.62
N SER A 59 -5.80 16.13 -11.17
CA SER A 59 -6.20 17.54 -11.25
C SER A 59 -6.45 18.14 -9.86
N HIS A 60 -7.09 17.40 -8.94
CA HIS A 60 -7.25 17.86 -7.55
C HIS A 60 -5.89 18.03 -6.86
N MET A 61 -4.95 17.12 -7.08
CA MET A 61 -3.57 17.25 -6.60
C MET A 61 -2.92 18.52 -7.17
N THR A 62 -3.05 18.75 -8.48
CA THR A 62 -2.47 19.91 -9.16
C THR A 62 -3.04 21.22 -8.65
N LEU A 63 -4.37 21.31 -8.46
CA LEU A 63 -5.02 22.50 -7.87
C LEU A 63 -4.51 22.79 -6.46
N ALA A 64 -4.25 21.77 -5.66
CA ALA A 64 -3.65 21.96 -4.33
C ALA A 64 -2.23 22.55 -4.42
N MET A 65 -1.42 22.09 -5.37
CA MET A 65 -0.08 22.65 -5.63
C MET A 65 -0.13 24.12 -6.07
N MET A 66 -1.21 24.52 -6.73
CA MET A 66 -1.46 25.91 -7.13
C MET A 66 -2.06 26.77 -6.00
N GLY A 67 -2.41 26.17 -4.85
CA GLY A 67 -3.07 26.85 -3.74
C GLY A 67 -4.59 27.01 -3.91
N GLU A 68 -5.19 26.45 -4.95
CA GLU A 68 -6.59 26.72 -5.36
C GLU A 68 -7.62 25.73 -4.80
N SER A 69 -7.22 24.77 -3.95
CA SER A 69 -8.13 23.78 -3.38
C SER A 69 -7.92 23.63 -1.88
N ARG A 70 -8.39 22.52 -1.30
CA ARG A 70 -8.18 22.21 0.10
C ARG A 70 -7.20 21.05 0.23
N SER A 71 -6.43 21.05 1.31
CA SER A 71 -5.51 20.00 1.68
C SER A 71 -5.70 19.61 3.15
N GLN A 72 -5.14 18.48 3.50
CA GLN A 72 -5.00 18.03 4.88
C GLN A 72 -3.53 18.00 5.23
N ILE A 73 -3.20 18.35 6.48
CA ILE A 73 -1.86 18.21 7.01
C ILE A 73 -1.90 17.36 8.28
N GLN A 74 -0.94 16.49 8.44
CA GLN A 74 -0.81 15.65 9.62
C GLN A 74 0.04 16.34 10.67
N ALA A 75 -0.50 16.49 11.88
CA ALA A 75 0.23 16.98 13.05
C ALA A 75 1.15 15.87 13.63
N ASN A 76 2.05 16.24 14.53
CA ASN A 76 2.98 15.32 15.18
C ASN A 76 2.29 14.23 16.02
N ASP A 77 1.08 14.47 16.47
CA ASP A 77 0.25 13.51 17.21
C ASP A 77 -0.50 12.52 16.28
N GLY A 78 -0.29 12.65 14.97
CA GLY A 78 -0.93 11.81 13.95
C GLY A 78 -2.31 12.31 13.50
N THR A 79 -2.86 13.36 14.08
CA THR A 79 -4.16 13.92 13.68
C THR A 79 -4.06 14.66 12.37
N TRP A 80 -5.15 14.60 11.57
CA TRP A 80 -5.24 15.32 10.30
C TRP A 80 -6.14 16.54 10.45
N THR A 81 -5.63 17.70 10.07
CA THR A 81 -6.40 18.95 10.00
C THR A 81 -6.58 19.38 8.55
N THR A 82 -7.69 20.04 8.26
CA THR A 82 -8.06 20.45 6.89
C THR A 82 -8.14 21.95 6.80
N ASP A 83 -7.49 22.55 5.79
CA ASP A 83 -7.61 23.98 5.47
C ASP A 83 -7.49 24.21 3.94
N TYR A 84 -7.55 25.46 3.53
CA TYR A 84 -7.20 25.84 2.17
C TYR A 84 -5.74 25.52 1.88
N SER A 85 -5.48 24.99 0.69
CA SER A 85 -4.12 24.56 0.30
C SER A 85 -3.13 25.72 0.35
N LEU A 86 -3.55 26.93 -0.01
CA LEU A 86 -2.73 28.12 0.09
C LEU A 86 -2.21 28.34 1.52
N ASN A 87 -3.12 28.36 2.50
CA ASN A 87 -2.77 28.57 3.91
C ASN A 87 -1.79 27.49 4.41
N ILE A 88 -2.07 26.22 4.07
CA ILE A 88 -1.21 25.10 4.49
C ILE A 88 0.19 25.24 3.88
N LEU A 89 0.29 25.55 2.60
CA LEU A 89 1.57 25.73 1.92
C LEU A 89 2.38 26.88 2.55
N GLU A 90 1.78 28.06 2.68
CA GLU A 90 2.44 29.25 3.24
C GLU A 90 2.90 29.03 4.68
N ASN A 91 2.05 28.43 5.52
CA ASN A 91 2.38 28.12 6.91
C ASN A 91 3.54 27.12 7.04
N ASN A 92 3.82 26.33 6.01
CA ASN A 92 4.93 25.40 5.94
C ASN A 92 6.12 25.92 5.11
N GLY A 93 6.12 27.21 4.74
CA GLY A 93 7.19 27.83 3.97
C GLY A 93 7.26 27.37 2.52
N LEU A 94 6.21 26.75 2.00
CA LEU A 94 6.10 26.28 0.63
C LEU A 94 5.38 27.32 -0.23
N LYS A 95 5.83 27.48 -1.48
CA LYS A 95 5.22 28.44 -2.41
C LYS A 95 4.34 27.70 -3.41
N PRO A 96 3.09 28.13 -3.61
CA PRO A 96 2.26 27.64 -4.71
C PRO A 96 2.95 27.83 -6.06
N ILE A 97 2.71 26.91 -6.97
CA ILE A 97 3.24 26.99 -8.34
C ILE A 97 2.25 27.67 -9.28
N THR A 98 2.80 28.35 -10.27
CA THR A 98 2.08 28.72 -11.51
C THR A 98 2.53 27.78 -12.62
N LEU A 99 1.59 27.10 -13.25
CA LEU A 99 1.88 26.14 -14.31
C LEU A 99 2.40 26.84 -15.56
N GLN A 100 3.39 26.26 -16.19
CA GLN A 100 3.88 26.63 -17.50
C GLN A 100 3.31 25.71 -18.59
N ALA A 101 3.65 26.01 -19.85
CA ALA A 101 3.21 25.21 -20.99
C ALA A 101 3.52 23.73 -20.80
N LYS A 102 2.54 22.85 -21.08
CA LYS A 102 2.57 21.40 -20.95
C LYS A 102 2.57 20.86 -19.50
N GLU A 103 2.86 21.62 -18.47
CA GLU A 103 2.95 21.13 -17.09
C GLU A 103 1.62 20.61 -16.56
N GLY A 104 0.50 21.24 -16.93
CA GLY A 104 -0.83 20.72 -16.59
C GLY A 104 -0.99 19.26 -17.06
N LEU A 105 -0.72 19.01 -18.35
CA LEU A 105 -0.79 17.64 -18.89
C LEU A 105 0.22 16.71 -18.23
N SER A 106 1.44 17.18 -17.97
CA SER A 106 2.47 16.40 -17.30
C SER A 106 2.08 15.99 -15.88
N LEU A 107 1.29 16.80 -15.18
CA LEU A 107 0.81 16.49 -13.82
C LEU A 107 -0.39 15.55 -13.81
N ILE A 108 -1.34 15.72 -14.72
CA ILE A 108 -2.64 15.04 -14.65
C ILE A 108 -2.71 13.74 -15.46
N ASN A 109 -1.86 13.54 -16.46
CA ASN A 109 -1.94 12.38 -17.33
C ASN A 109 -1.01 11.25 -16.83
N GLY A 110 -1.60 10.26 -16.20
CA GLY A 110 -0.90 9.09 -15.67
C GLY A 110 -1.81 8.24 -14.78
N THR A 111 -1.28 7.12 -14.31
CA THR A 111 -2.01 6.08 -13.55
C THR A 111 -1.64 6.06 -12.08
N SER A 112 -1.26 7.21 -11.52
CA SER A 112 -0.68 7.27 -10.17
C SER A 112 -1.67 6.92 -9.06
N GLN A 113 -2.96 7.24 -9.21
CA GLN A 113 -3.98 6.83 -8.25
C GLN A 113 -4.24 5.32 -8.32
N MET A 114 -4.39 4.75 -9.52
CA MET A 114 -4.54 3.30 -9.69
C MET A 114 -3.35 2.54 -9.08
N CYS A 115 -2.12 3.01 -9.34
CA CYS A 115 -0.92 2.42 -8.75
C CYS A 115 -0.90 2.55 -7.22
N SER A 116 -1.35 3.67 -6.65
CA SER A 116 -1.41 3.83 -5.19
C SER A 116 -2.37 2.84 -4.54
N TYR A 117 -3.53 2.63 -5.13
CA TYR A 117 -4.47 1.61 -4.66
C TYR A 117 -3.94 0.19 -4.81
N LEU A 118 -3.23 -0.09 -5.91
CA LEU A 118 -2.58 -1.39 -6.10
C LEU A 118 -1.50 -1.64 -5.03
N CYS A 119 -0.63 -0.67 -4.76
CA CYS A 119 0.37 -0.76 -3.70
C CYS A 119 -0.28 -1.04 -2.34
N GLN A 120 -1.32 -0.30 -1.98
CA GLN A 120 -2.05 -0.50 -0.74
C GLN A 120 -2.70 -1.89 -0.67
N SER A 121 -3.26 -2.36 -1.80
CA SER A 121 -3.86 -3.69 -1.89
C SER A 121 -2.82 -4.80 -1.70
N ILE A 122 -1.63 -4.66 -2.29
CA ILE A 122 -0.55 -5.63 -2.13
C ILE A 122 -0.12 -5.72 -0.66
N ILE A 123 0.13 -4.57 -0.01
CA ILE A 123 0.51 -4.53 1.41
C ILE A 123 -0.56 -5.20 2.28
N ASN A 124 -1.83 -4.88 2.05
CA ASN A 124 -2.93 -5.49 2.79
C ASN A 124 -3.05 -7.00 2.54
N CYS A 125 -2.84 -7.46 1.30
CA CYS A 125 -2.85 -8.88 0.97
C CYS A 125 -1.72 -9.65 1.65
N GLU A 126 -0.51 -9.10 1.71
CA GLU A 126 0.61 -9.70 2.42
C GLU A 126 0.29 -9.90 3.91
N MET A 127 -0.28 -8.87 4.56
CA MET A 127 -0.71 -8.95 5.95
C MET A 127 -1.82 -9.99 6.15
N LEU A 128 -2.80 -10.04 5.25
CA LEU A 128 -3.91 -11.00 5.32
C LEU A 128 -3.43 -12.44 5.14
N ILE A 129 -2.51 -12.71 4.22
CA ILE A 129 -1.93 -14.03 4.03
C ILE A 129 -1.17 -14.47 5.29
N PHE A 130 -0.36 -13.56 5.87
CA PHE A 130 0.34 -13.84 7.12
C PHE A 130 -0.64 -14.17 8.26
N ALA A 131 -1.68 -13.38 8.43
CA ALA A 131 -2.71 -13.60 9.45
C ALA A 131 -3.47 -14.92 9.23
N ALA A 132 -3.76 -15.28 7.98
CA ALA A 132 -4.43 -16.53 7.63
C ALA A 132 -3.54 -17.75 8.00
N ASP A 133 -2.24 -17.70 7.68
CA ASP A 133 -1.29 -18.76 8.03
C ASP A 133 -1.18 -18.90 9.56
N ALA A 134 -1.13 -17.80 10.31
CA ALA A 134 -1.10 -17.81 11.78
C ALA A 134 -2.39 -18.37 12.38
N ALA A 135 -3.56 -17.95 11.85
CA ALA A 135 -4.85 -18.46 12.28
C ALA A 135 -5.00 -19.96 12.03
N LEU A 136 -4.50 -20.44 10.88
CA LEU A 136 -4.49 -21.88 10.59
C LEU A 136 -3.60 -22.64 11.56
N ALA A 137 -2.39 -22.18 11.85
CA ALA A 137 -1.50 -22.81 12.82
C ALA A 137 -2.15 -22.88 14.20
N THR A 138 -2.75 -21.79 14.68
CA THR A 138 -3.49 -21.75 15.96
C THR A 138 -4.67 -22.74 15.96
N SER A 139 -5.39 -22.84 14.86
CA SER A 139 -6.51 -23.78 14.73
C SER A 139 -6.04 -25.23 14.80
N ILE A 140 -4.94 -25.57 14.14
CA ILE A 140 -4.33 -26.91 14.17
C ILE A 140 -3.95 -27.28 15.61
N GLU A 141 -3.36 -26.37 16.36
CA GLU A 141 -3.05 -26.59 17.78
C GLU A 141 -4.31 -26.80 18.61
N ALA A 142 -5.32 -25.93 18.44
CA ALA A 142 -6.55 -25.99 19.23
C ALA A 142 -7.32 -27.32 19.07
N ILE A 143 -7.36 -27.85 17.83
CA ILE A 143 -8.03 -29.13 17.54
C ILE A 143 -7.11 -30.35 17.66
N LYS A 144 -5.86 -30.16 18.08
CA LYS A 144 -4.83 -31.21 18.08
C LYS A 144 -4.69 -31.88 16.71
N GLY A 145 -4.68 -31.07 15.65
CA GLY A 145 -4.61 -31.53 14.27
C GLY A 145 -3.22 -32.04 13.86
N SER A 146 -3.12 -32.61 12.67
CA SER A 146 -1.86 -33.08 12.10
C SER A 146 -1.17 -32.02 11.28
N TYR A 147 0.13 -31.83 11.47
CA TYR A 147 0.98 -30.94 10.67
C TYR A 147 1.61 -31.62 9.44
N VAL A 148 1.39 -32.93 9.26
CA VAL A 148 1.99 -33.70 8.15
C VAL A 148 1.68 -33.14 6.79
N ALA A 149 0.51 -32.53 6.61
CA ALA A 149 0.12 -31.89 5.37
C ALA A 149 1.06 -30.73 4.93
N PHE A 150 1.84 -30.18 5.85
CA PHE A 150 2.79 -29.09 5.59
C PHE A 150 4.24 -29.58 5.42
N ASP A 151 4.48 -30.90 5.38
CA ASP A 151 5.82 -31.47 5.16
C ASP A 151 6.40 -30.97 3.83
N GLN A 152 7.65 -30.53 3.86
CA GLN A 152 8.32 -29.96 2.69
C GLN A 152 8.30 -30.89 1.48
N ARG A 153 8.48 -32.19 1.69
CA ARG A 153 8.49 -33.21 0.65
C ARG A 153 7.21 -33.24 -0.19
N ILE A 154 6.05 -32.93 0.44
CA ILE A 154 4.77 -32.86 -0.27
C ILE A 154 4.78 -31.68 -1.26
N HIS A 155 5.36 -30.56 -0.85
CA HIS A 155 5.39 -29.34 -1.67
C HIS A 155 6.47 -29.41 -2.76
N ASP A 156 7.55 -30.18 -2.54
CA ASP A 156 8.63 -30.38 -3.51
C ASP A 156 8.18 -31.23 -4.70
N VAL A 157 7.24 -32.15 -4.51
CA VAL A 157 6.68 -32.99 -5.59
C VAL A 157 5.94 -32.13 -6.63
N ARG A 158 5.30 -31.04 -6.20
CA ARG A 158 4.62 -30.08 -7.07
C ARG A 158 4.91 -28.65 -6.61
N PRO A 159 6.02 -28.07 -7.02
CA PRO A 159 6.53 -26.83 -6.46
C PRO A 159 5.69 -25.63 -6.91
N GLN A 160 4.73 -25.24 -6.09
CA GLN A 160 3.97 -24.01 -6.20
C GLN A 160 4.50 -23.02 -5.18
N TYR A 161 5.09 -21.91 -5.63
CA TYR A 161 5.80 -20.97 -4.78
C TYR A 161 4.97 -20.49 -3.57
N GLY A 162 3.77 -20.00 -3.79
CA GLY A 162 2.89 -19.49 -2.74
C GLY A 162 2.53 -20.58 -1.70
N GLN A 163 2.20 -21.78 -2.16
CA GLN A 163 1.90 -22.92 -1.29
C GLN A 163 3.11 -23.30 -0.44
N SER A 164 4.30 -23.34 -1.02
CA SER A 164 5.53 -23.67 -0.30
C SER A 164 5.87 -22.62 0.77
N VAL A 165 5.64 -21.32 0.47
CA VAL A 165 5.84 -20.23 1.42
C VAL A 165 4.88 -20.36 2.61
N SER A 166 3.57 -20.54 2.37
CA SER A 166 2.58 -20.71 3.44
C SER A 166 2.87 -21.95 4.28
N ALA A 167 3.16 -23.09 3.65
CA ALA A 167 3.51 -24.32 4.38
C ALA A 167 4.76 -24.15 5.26
N SER A 168 5.79 -23.47 4.75
CA SER A 168 6.99 -23.15 5.52
C SER A 168 6.70 -22.26 6.72
N ARG A 169 5.84 -21.26 6.56
CA ARG A 169 5.44 -20.35 7.64
C ARG A 169 4.63 -21.07 8.71
N ILE A 170 3.67 -21.92 8.30
CA ILE A 170 2.86 -22.73 9.23
C ILE A 170 3.76 -23.68 10.01
N ARG A 171 4.71 -24.36 9.37
CA ARG A 171 5.70 -25.19 10.09
C ARG A 171 6.50 -24.37 11.09
N GLY A 172 6.90 -23.14 10.73
CA GLY A 172 7.59 -22.21 11.63
C GLY A 172 6.77 -21.88 12.88
N PHE A 173 5.49 -21.59 12.72
CA PHE A 173 4.59 -21.33 13.86
C PHE A 173 4.39 -22.56 14.77
N LEU A 174 4.36 -23.76 14.18
CA LEU A 174 4.16 -25.00 14.92
C LEU A 174 5.48 -25.63 15.45
N THR A 175 6.61 -24.97 15.26
CA THR A 175 7.89 -25.44 15.78
C THR A 175 7.84 -25.49 17.30
N ASN A 176 8.23 -26.64 17.88
CA ASN A 176 8.18 -26.94 19.31
C ASN A 176 6.78 -27.01 19.93
N SER A 177 5.73 -27.15 19.13
CA SER A 177 4.37 -27.39 19.63
C SER A 177 4.32 -28.82 20.25
N GLU A 178 4.08 -28.88 21.54
CA GLU A 178 3.86 -30.16 22.24
C GLU A 178 2.52 -30.78 21.86
N THR A 179 1.53 -29.96 21.60
CA THR A 179 0.14 -30.37 21.27
C THR A 179 0.08 -31.16 19.97
N VAL A 180 0.82 -30.71 18.95
CA VAL A 180 0.84 -31.31 17.61
C VAL A 180 1.79 -32.49 17.52
N SER A 181 2.81 -32.56 18.37
CA SER A 181 3.76 -33.65 18.45
C SER A 181 3.11 -34.97 18.94
N TYR A 182 2.09 -34.89 19.79
CA TYR A 182 1.38 -36.04 20.32
C TYR A 182 0.47 -36.78 19.34
N THR A 183 0.03 -36.12 18.25
CA THR A 183 -0.87 -36.71 17.24
C THR A 183 -0.21 -37.80 16.39
N HIS A 184 1.11 -37.95 16.45
CA HIS A 184 1.84 -39.03 15.77
C HIS A 184 1.83 -40.38 16.46
N LEU A 185 1.31 -40.48 17.67
CA LEU A 185 1.54 -41.67 18.51
C LEU A 185 0.35 -42.61 18.66
N THR A 186 -0.85 -42.28 18.20
CA THR A 186 -1.96 -43.22 18.30
C THR A 186 -2.97 -43.09 17.15
N LEU A 187 -2.73 -43.78 16.06
CA LEU A 187 -3.84 -44.44 15.41
C LEU A 187 -4.23 -45.60 16.33
N PRO A 188 -5.44 -45.69 16.89
CA PRO A 188 -5.88 -46.88 17.53
C PRO A 188 -5.90 -48.01 16.48
N THR A 189 -5.03 -48.97 16.61
CA THR A 189 -5.11 -50.20 15.85
C THR A 189 -6.40 -50.86 16.33
N ILE A 190 -7.47 -50.68 15.56
CA ILE A 190 -8.69 -51.48 15.76
C ILE A 190 -8.32 -52.89 15.27
N TYR A 191 -7.90 -53.72 16.19
CA TYR A 191 -7.91 -55.17 15.96
C TYR A 191 -9.34 -55.63 16.03
N SER A 192 -9.91 -55.96 14.90
CA SER A 192 -11.12 -56.80 14.83
C SER A 192 -10.74 -58.24 15.12
#